data_7b8f107e42cc935a0e61b838c47f1227
#
_entry.id   7b8f107e42cc935a0e61b838c47f1227
#
_cell.length_a   1.000
_cell.length_b   1.000
_cell.length_c   1.000
_cell.angle_alpha   90.00
_cell.angle_beta   90.00
_cell.angle_gamma   90.00
#
_symmetry.space_group_name_H-M   'P 1'
#
loop_
_entity.id
_entity.type
_entity.pdbx_description
1 polymer ?
#
loop_
_entity_poly.entity_id
_entity_poly.type
_entity_poly.pdbx_seq_one_letter_code
_entity_poly.pdbx_strand_id
1 'polypeptide(L)'
;AATKHQWAWAMDDVTEDDTEVPTKVKYGKVSGLIRPVFDILGILPGYRESDISLWFFLFFTLFFAMIIGDAGYGCLILIATIALVAKTKKFNTTTYLLLVLSIATIVWGAVTGTWFGMEKAMHVPFLKALVIPQFANYPEYFGVSAVTQQNAIMKFSFTIGAIQMALGSLISIKKKLSEKNLSWVADLGWLVAVIGMYLLSLYLVIGQKLNIKPIF
;
A
#
# COMPACT_ATOMS: atom_id res chain seq x y z
N ALA A 1 -32.96 24.87 11.61
CA ALA A 1 -32.59 25.27 10.25
C ALA A 1 -33.80 25.18 9.31
N ALA A 2 -34.51 24.04 9.24
CA ALA A 2 -35.67 23.83 8.34
C ALA A 2 -36.78 24.87 8.50
N THR A 3 -37.18 25.19 9.71
CA THR A 3 -38.21 26.20 10.02
C THR A 3 -37.81 27.62 9.61
N LYS A 4 -36.50 27.96 9.71
CA LYS A 4 -35.99 29.29 9.35
C LYS A 4 -35.92 29.51 7.83
N HIS A 5 -35.79 28.41 7.07
CA HIS A 5 -35.64 28.48 5.61
C HIS A 5 -36.84 27.89 4.87
N GLN A 6 -37.91 27.54 5.59
CA GLN A 6 -39.15 26.96 5.01
C GLN A 6 -38.89 25.72 4.17
N TRP A 7 -37.90 24.89 4.58
CA TRP A 7 -37.56 23.64 3.89
C TRP A 7 -38.48 22.52 4.38
N ALA A 8 -39.05 21.78 3.46
CA ALA A 8 -39.65 20.48 3.75
C ALA A 8 -38.52 19.45 3.90
N TRP A 9 -38.60 18.62 4.91
CA TRP A 9 -37.70 17.50 5.12
C TRP A 9 -38.50 16.27 5.56
N ALA A 10 -38.08 15.13 5.09
CA ALA A 10 -38.54 13.82 5.51
C ALA A 10 -37.34 12.99 5.98
N MET A 11 -37.56 12.12 6.93
CA MET A 11 -36.53 11.20 7.45
C MET A 11 -37.16 9.83 7.55
N ASP A 12 -36.62 8.91 6.76
CA ASP A 12 -37.00 7.50 6.79
C ASP A 12 -35.79 6.68 7.24
N ASP A 13 -36.05 5.54 7.87
CA ASP A 13 -35.00 4.59 8.23
C ASP A 13 -34.48 3.91 6.96
N VAL A 14 -33.15 3.66 6.95
CA VAL A 14 -32.47 3.00 5.84
C VAL A 14 -32.98 1.57 5.67
N THR A 15 -33.49 1.26 4.48
CA THR A 15 -33.92 -0.10 4.12
C THR A 15 -32.74 -0.92 3.56
N GLU A 16 -32.94 -2.25 3.46
CA GLU A 16 -31.88 -3.12 2.93
C GLU A 16 -31.57 -2.88 1.44
N ASP A 17 -32.47 -2.29 0.70
CA ASP A 17 -32.38 -2.04 -0.72
C ASP A 17 -31.80 -0.66 -1.08
N ASP A 18 -31.62 0.22 -0.10
CA ASP A 18 -31.11 1.57 -0.31
C ASP A 18 -29.61 1.53 -0.67
N THR A 19 -29.27 1.94 -1.88
CA THR A 19 -27.90 1.98 -2.39
C THR A 19 -27.22 3.35 -2.23
N GLU A 20 -27.99 4.44 -2.07
CA GLU A 20 -27.49 5.83 -2.05
C GLU A 20 -27.48 6.45 -0.64
N VAL A 21 -27.25 5.63 0.37
CA VAL A 21 -27.25 6.11 1.75
C VAL A 21 -25.95 6.88 2.05
N PRO A 22 -26.06 8.12 2.61
CA PRO A 22 -24.87 8.86 3.04
C PRO A 22 -24.11 8.10 4.13
N THR A 23 -22.89 7.70 3.84
CA THR A 23 -22.08 6.90 4.76
C THR A 23 -21.21 7.77 5.64
N LYS A 24 -21.33 7.62 6.96
CA LYS A 24 -20.40 8.22 7.92
C LYS A 24 -19.40 7.18 8.39
N VAL A 25 -18.19 7.22 7.86
CA VAL A 25 -17.13 6.30 8.23
C VAL A 25 -16.47 6.72 9.54
N LYS A 26 -16.35 5.79 10.48
CA LYS A 26 -15.59 5.96 11.71
C LYS A 26 -14.25 5.24 11.57
N TYR A 27 -13.22 6.00 11.24
CA TYR A 27 -11.88 5.45 11.12
C TYR A 27 -11.23 5.13 12.46
N GLY A 28 -10.44 4.07 12.51
CA GLY A 28 -9.53 3.80 13.62
C GLY A 28 -8.39 4.83 13.70
N LYS A 29 -7.63 4.83 14.80
CA LYS A 29 -6.51 5.79 15.00
C LYS A 29 -5.42 5.67 13.93
N VAL A 30 -5.10 4.44 13.48
CA VAL A 30 -4.08 4.18 12.47
C VAL A 30 -4.68 4.18 11.07
N SER A 31 -5.78 3.46 10.86
CA SER A 31 -6.45 3.40 9.56
C SER A 31 -6.94 4.76 9.08
N GLY A 32 -7.29 5.67 10.01
CA GLY A 32 -7.68 7.04 9.68
C GLY A 32 -6.57 7.92 9.08
N LEU A 33 -5.31 7.49 9.16
CA LEU A 33 -4.21 8.24 8.54
C LEU A 33 -4.31 8.28 7.02
N ILE A 34 -4.99 7.31 6.39
CA ILE A 34 -5.18 7.28 4.94
C ILE A 34 -6.28 8.23 4.44
N ARG A 35 -7.10 8.75 5.33
CA ARG A 35 -8.23 9.60 4.98
C ARG A 35 -7.90 10.74 4.01
N PRO A 36 -6.79 11.49 4.15
CA PRO A 36 -6.45 12.54 3.19
C PRO A 36 -6.31 12.04 1.75
N VAL A 37 -5.83 10.80 1.57
CA VAL A 37 -5.72 10.16 0.26
C VAL A 37 -7.10 9.81 -0.28
N PHE A 38 -7.97 9.25 0.55
CA PHE A 38 -9.36 8.94 0.18
C PHE A 38 -10.15 10.19 -0.18
N ASP A 39 -9.97 11.28 0.59
CA ASP A 39 -10.63 12.56 0.32
C ASP A 39 -10.18 13.14 -1.06
N ILE A 40 -8.88 13.02 -1.40
CA ILE A 40 -8.34 13.46 -2.71
C ILE A 40 -8.86 12.58 -3.85
N LEU A 41 -8.94 11.26 -3.63
CA LEU A 41 -9.40 10.30 -4.64
C LEU A 41 -10.92 10.23 -4.76
N GLY A 42 -11.67 10.89 -3.87
CA GLY A 42 -13.14 10.83 -3.83
C GLY A 42 -13.66 9.45 -3.43
N ILE A 43 -12.88 8.66 -2.69
CA ILE A 43 -13.25 7.31 -2.26
C ILE A 43 -14.07 7.41 -0.98
N LEU A 44 -15.35 7.03 -1.06
CA LEU A 44 -16.23 6.84 0.09
C LEU A 44 -16.70 5.39 0.08
N PRO A 45 -16.40 4.61 1.14
CA PRO A 45 -16.91 3.24 1.24
C PRO A 45 -18.43 3.26 1.33
N GLY A 46 -19.08 2.36 0.61
CA GLY A 46 -20.53 2.17 0.67
C GLY A 46 -20.98 1.66 2.05
N TYR A 47 -22.25 1.85 2.37
CA TYR A 47 -22.83 1.51 3.68
C TYR A 47 -22.62 0.04 4.10
N ARG A 48 -22.58 -0.87 3.12
CA ARG A 48 -22.37 -2.32 3.34
C ARG A 48 -20.95 -2.80 3.02
N GLU A 49 -20.04 -1.89 2.69
CA GLU A 49 -18.66 -2.27 2.36
C GLU A 49 -17.82 -2.51 3.62
N SER A 50 -16.86 -3.43 3.49
CA SER A 50 -15.90 -3.69 4.55
C SER A 50 -14.85 -2.58 4.61
N ASP A 51 -14.47 -2.14 5.81
CA ASP A 51 -13.38 -1.17 5.98
C ASP A 51 -12.03 -1.80 5.58
N ILE A 52 -11.50 -1.36 4.46
CA ILE A 52 -10.18 -1.77 3.94
C ILE A 52 -9.09 -0.74 4.23
N SER A 53 -9.40 0.34 4.96
CA SER A 53 -8.53 1.51 5.16
C SER A 53 -7.17 1.14 5.73
N LEU A 54 -7.09 0.17 6.66
CA LEU A 54 -5.83 -0.28 7.25
C LEU A 54 -4.95 -0.96 6.20
N TRP A 55 -5.51 -1.88 5.43
CA TRP A 55 -4.78 -2.61 4.40
C TRP A 55 -4.33 -1.70 3.28
N PHE A 56 -5.21 -0.80 2.84
CA PHE A 56 -4.87 0.23 1.86
C PHE A 56 -3.72 1.11 2.36
N PHE A 57 -3.77 1.57 3.62
CA PHE A 57 -2.71 2.37 4.21
C PHE A 57 -1.35 1.66 4.23
N LEU A 58 -1.32 0.37 4.62
CA LEU A 58 -0.09 -0.41 4.66
C LEU A 58 0.55 -0.56 3.26
N PHE A 59 -0.22 -1.00 2.28
CA PHE A 59 0.28 -1.17 0.92
C PHE A 59 0.62 0.18 0.26
N PHE A 60 -0.20 1.20 0.47
CA PHE A 60 0.07 2.54 -0.03
C PHE A 60 1.40 3.08 0.51
N THR A 61 1.65 2.94 1.81
CA THR A 61 2.91 3.37 2.44
C THR A 61 4.11 2.63 1.86
N LEU A 62 4.00 1.31 1.67
CA LEU A 62 5.06 0.49 1.12
C LEU A 62 5.35 0.87 -0.35
N PHE A 63 4.33 0.94 -1.19
CA PHE A 63 4.51 1.31 -2.61
C PHE A 63 5.00 2.74 -2.76
N PHE A 64 4.52 3.68 -1.96
CA PHE A 64 5.03 5.04 -1.95
C PHE A 64 6.54 5.08 -1.66
N ALA A 65 6.99 4.35 -0.63
CA ALA A 65 8.39 4.24 -0.28
C ALA A 65 9.22 3.62 -1.41
N MET A 66 8.71 2.57 -2.06
CA MET A 66 9.37 1.90 -3.18
C MET A 66 9.46 2.78 -4.43
N ILE A 67 8.41 3.55 -4.73
CA ILE A 67 8.35 4.42 -5.92
C ILE A 67 9.33 5.58 -5.79
N ILE A 68 9.39 6.23 -4.63
CA ILE A 68 10.37 7.30 -4.39
C ILE A 68 11.78 6.71 -4.28
N GLY A 69 11.92 5.60 -3.56
CA GLY A 69 13.10 4.73 -3.56
C GLY A 69 14.38 5.33 -2.99
N ASP A 70 14.36 6.54 -2.42
CA ASP A 70 15.56 7.29 -2.04
C ASP A 70 15.44 7.90 -0.64
N ALA A 71 16.37 7.55 0.27
CA ALA A 71 16.39 8.03 1.63
C ALA A 71 16.65 9.56 1.74
N GLY A 72 17.41 10.12 0.83
CA GLY A 72 17.68 11.57 0.79
C GLY A 72 16.40 12.35 0.51
N TYR A 73 15.59 11.94 -0.48
CA TYR A 73 14.28 12.54 -0.72
C TYR A 73 13.31 12.28 0.43
N GLY A 74 13.37 11.11 1.06
CA GLY A 74 12.62 10.83 2.29
C GLY A 74 12.96 11.83 3.41
N CYS A 75 14.24 12.15 3.60
CA CYS A 75 14.68 13.18 4.56
C CYS A 75 14.15 14.58 4.20
N LEU A 76 14.13 14.94 2.91
CA LEU A 76 13.57 16.24 2.49
C LEU A 76 12.07 16.33 2.80
N ILE A 77 11.30 15.29 2.52
CA ILE A 77 9.87 15.22 2.87
C ILE A 77 9.69 15.33 4.38
N LEU A 78 10.52 14.65 5.17
CA LEU A 78 10.47 14.70 6.62
C LEU A 78 10.75 16.12 7.14
N ILE A 79 11.82 16.77 6.66
CA ILE A 79 12.17 18.14 7.04
C ILE A 79 11.05 19.11 6.66
N ALA A 80 10.51 19.01 5.44
CA ALA A 80 9.40 19.84 4.99
C ALA A 80 8.15 19.65 5.88
N THR A 81 7.87 18.40 6.27
CA THR A 81 6.74 18.07 7.15
C THR A 81 6.94 18.67 8.55
N ILE A 82 8.15 18.55 9.12
CA ILE A 82 8.48 19.14 10.43
C ILE A 82 8.38 20.67 10.36
N ALA A 83 8.89 21.30 9.30
CA ALA A 83 8.79 22.74 9.10
C ALA A 83 7.32 23.21 8.98
N LEU A 84 6.48 22.44 8.30
CA LEU A 84 5.04 22.69 8.22
C LEU A 84 4.38 22.66 9.60
N VAL A 85 4.70 21.65 10.41
CA VAL A 85 4.20 21.54 11.80
C VAL A 85 4.67 22.70 12.65
N ALA A 86 5.95 23.04 12.56
CA ALA A 86 6.52 24.16 13.33
C ALA A 86 5.83 25.49 12.98
N LYS A 87 5.51 25.69 11.69
CA LYS A 87 4.82 26.91 11.22
C LYS A 87 3.34 26.94 11.61
N THR A 88 2.64 25.84 11.45
CA THR A 88 1.18 25.78 11.68
C THR A 88 0.81 25.50 13.13
N LYS A 89 1.75 24.97 13.92
CA LYS A 89 1.56 24.50 15.31
C LYS A 89 0.41 23.51 15.46
N LYS A 90 0.02 22.83 14.36
CA LYS A 90 -1.09 21.87 14.33
C LYS A 90 -0.61 20.53 13.76
N PHE A 91 -0.87 19.47 14.52
CA PHE A 91 -0.76 18.11 14.04
C PHE A 91 -2.13 17.65 13.52
N ASN A 92 -2.26 17.54 12.22
CA ASN A 92 -3.45 17.01 11.56
C ASN A 92 -3.16 15.63 10.93
N THR A 93 -4.20 14.94 10.47
CA THR A 93 -4.09 13.62 9.85
C THR A 93 -3.13 13.60 8.66
N THR A 94 -3.16 14.65 7.83
CA THR A 94 -2.24 14.80 6.68
C THR A 94 -0.79 14.85 7.11
N THR A 95 -0.49 15.58 8.20
CA THR A 95 0.88 15.69 8.74
C THR A 95 1.38 14.33 9.25
N TYR A 96 0.53 13.59 9.98
CA TYR A 96 0.90 12.23 10.41
C TYR A 96 1.11 11.29 9.23
N LEU A 97 0.28 11.37 8.20
CA LEU A 97 0.46 10.60 6.97
C LEU A 97 1.82 10.92 6.33
N LEU A 98 2.15 12.19 6.13
CA LEU A 98 3.44 12.62 5.56
C LEU A 98 4.64 12.16 6.40
N LEU A 99 4.54 12.18 7.72
CA LEU A 99 5.58 11.64 8.61
C LEU A 99 5.79 10.14 8.38
N VAL A 100 4.71 9.36 8.31
CA VAL A 100 4.81 7.92 8.06
C VAL A 100 5.40 7.64 6.68
N LEU A 101 4.94 8.35 5.65
CA LEU A 101 5.44 8.18 4.29
C LEU A 101 6.92 8.56 4.17
N SER A 102 7.35 9.65 4.81
CA SER A 102 8.75 10.06 4.80
C SER A 102 9.65 9.06 5.52
N ILE A 103 9.24 8.56 6.69
CA ILE A 103 10.00 7.55 7.43
C ILE A 103 10.09 6.25 6.63
N ALA A 104 8.98 5.79 6.04
CA ALA A 104 8.97 4.59 5.18
C ALA A 104 9.92 4.74 3.98
N THR A 105 9.94 5.92 3.35
CA THR A 105 10.85 6.23 2.24
C THR A 105 12.32 6.23 2.68
N ILE A 106 12.62 6.81 3.86
CA ILE A 106 13.98 6.77 4.43
C ILE A 106 14.42 5.33 4.67
N VAL A 107 13.55 4.52 5.28
CA VAL A 107 13.86 3.11 5.58
C VAL A 107 14.09 2.33 4.28
N TRP A 108 13.23 2.47 3.28
CA TRP A 108 13.38 1.79 2.01
C TRP A 108 14.65 2.23 1.28
N GLY A 109 14.91 3.54 1.16
CA GLY A 109 16.11 4.08 0.54
C GLY A 109 17.40 3.68 1.27
N ALA A 110 17.38 3.58 2.60
CA ALA A 110 18.50 3.08 3.39
C ALA A 110 18.76 1.58 3.09
N VAL A 111 17.70 0.77 3.01
CA VAL A 111 17.79 -0.66 2.68
C VAL A 111 18.31 -0.91 1.26
N THR A 112 17.96 -0.05 0.31
CA THR A 112 18.46 -0.12 -1.08
C THR A 112 19.78 0.63 -1.29
N GLY A 113 20.22 1.39 -0.30
CA GLY A 113 21.47 2.17 -0.36
C GLY A 113 21.39 3.41 -1.23
N THR A 114 20.18 3.95 -1.45
CA THR A 114 19.98 5.12 -2.31
C THR A 114 19.85 6.39 -1.49
N TRP A 115 20.83 7.29 -1.67
CA TRP A 115 20.91 8.59 -1.00
C TRP A 115 21.15 9.68 -2.04
N PHE A 116 20.13 10.39 -2.48
CA PHE A 116 20.18 11.37 -3.57
C PHE A 116 20.77 10.83 -4.88
N GLY A 117 20.62 9.51 -5.11
CA GLY A 117 21.23 8.85 -6.26
C GLY A 117 22.78 8.84 -6.24
N MET A 118 23.40 9.17 -5.11
CA MET A 118 24.85 9.30 -5.01
C MET A 118 25.50 7.97 -4.62
N GLU A 119 26.28 7.40 -5.52
CA GLU A 119 27.10 6.22 -5.27
C GLU A 119 28.10 6.41 -4.10
N LYS A 120 28.59 7.65 -3.91
CA LYS A 120 29.52 8.00 -2.83
C LYS A 120 28.97 7.68 -1.42
N ALA A 121 27.66 7.57 -1.26
CA ALA A 121 27.05 7.14 0.00
C ALA A 121 27.50 5.73 0.43
N MET A 122 27.87 4.88 -0.53
CA MET A 122 28.35 3.51 -0.27
C MET A 122 29.77 3.47 0.32
N HIS A 123 30.52 4.57 0.26
CA HIS A 123 31.81 4.69 0.95
C HIS A 123 31.68 5.00 2.45
N VAL A 124 30.48 5.36 2.92
CA VAL A 124 30.21 5.59 4.35
C VAL A 124 29.87 4.26 5.01
N PRO A 125 30.71 3.73 5.93
CA PRO A 125 30.53 2.38 6.48
C PRO A 125 29.18 2.17 7.17
N PHE A 126 28.66 3.18 7.88
CA PHE A 126 27.37 3.14 8.54
C PHE A 126 26.22 2.99 7.54
N LEU A 127 26.20 3.78 6.46
CA LEU A 127 25.16 3.71 5.44
C LEU A 127 25.21 2.38 4.70
N LYS A 128 26.41 1.92 4.37
CA LYS A 128 26.63 0.62 3.71
C LYS A 128 26.13 -0.55 4.58
N ALA A 129 26.27 -0.47 5.90
CA ALA A 129 25.81 -1.51 6.81
C ALA A 129 24.29 -1.67 6.88
N LEU A 130 23.52 -0.65 6.50
CA LEU A 130 22.05 -0.70 6.46
C LEU A 130 21.50 -1.37 5.19
N VAL A 131 22.35 -1.56 4.18
CA VAL A 131 21.93 -2.05 2.87
C VAL A 131 21.74 -3.56 2.90
N ILE A 132 20.63 -4.02 2.34
CA ILE A 132 20.42 -5.45 2.04
C ILE A 132 21.00 -5.72 0.65
N PRO A 133 22.04 -6.56 0.54
CA PRO A 133 22.80 -6.73 -0.72
C PRO A 133 21.94 -7.10 -1.93
N GLN A 134 20.89 -7.89 -1.74
CA GLN A 134 19.97 -8.33 -2.81
C GLN A 134 19.08 -7.20 -3.35
N PHE A 135 18.88 -6.14 -2.58
CA PHE A 135 18.08 -4.98 -2.96
C PHE A 135 18.93 -3.74 -3.26
N ALA A 136 20.26 -3.87 -3.12
CA ALA A 136 21.18 -2.75 -3.25
C ALA A 136 21.09 -2.10 -4.64
N ASN A 137 20.94 -0.78 -4.71
CA ASN A 137 20.95 -0.04 -5.96
C ASN A 137 22.34 -0.04 -6.63
N TYR A 138 23.39 -0.30 -5.83
CA TYR A 138 24.78 -0.46 -6.26
C TYR A 138 25.27 -1.86 -5.86
N PRO A 139 24.82 -2.93 -6.54
CA PRO A 139 25.05 -4.31 -6.12
C PRO A 139 26.53 -4.74 -6.18
N GLU A 140 27.35 -4.11 -7.02
CA GLU A 140 28.79 -4.36 -7.17
C GLU A 140 29.57 -4.15 -5.88
N TYR A 141 29.14 -3.21 -5.01
CA TYR A 141 29.76 -3.00 -3.69
C TYR A 141 29.59 -4.16 -2.72
N PHE A 142 28.70 -5.10 -3.06
CA PHE A 142 28.34 -6.26 -2.26
C PHE A 142 28.66 -7.59 -2.97
N GLY A 143 29.30 -7.54 -4.14
CA GLY A 143 29.59 -8.74 -4.92
C GLY A 143 28.35 -9.43 -5.51
N VAL A 144 27.23 -8.69 -5.64
CA VAL A 144 25.99 -9.19 -6.24
C VAL A 144 25.93 -8.76 -7.70
N SER A 145 25.53 -9.66 -8.61
CA SER A 145 25.33 -9.29 -10.00
C SER A 145 24.08 -8.42 -10.17
N ALA A 146 24.14 -7.48 -11.14
CA ALA A 146 22.98 -6.62 -11.46
C ALA A 146 21.74 -7.43 -11.83
N VAL A 147 21.88 -8.56 -12.51
CA VAL A 147 20.78 -9.46 -12.86
C VAL A 147 20.15 -10.08 -11.61
N THR A 148 20.97 -10.53 -10.65
CA THR A 148 20.47 -11.11 -9.39
C THR A 148 19.69 -10.07 -8.58
N GLN A 149 20.22 -8.85 -8.48
CA GLN A 149 19.56 -7.73 -7.81
C GLN A 149 18.22 -7.38 -8.49
N GLN A 150 18.22 -7.23 -9.82
CA GLN A 150 16.99 -6.93 -10.57
C GLN A 150 15.93 -8.01 -10.38
N ASN A 151 16.31 -9.28 -10.44
CA ASN A 151 15.40 -10.41 -10.19
C ASN A 151 14.86 -10.40 -8.77
N ALA A 152 15.67 -10.04 -7.76
CA ALA A 152 15.21 -9.95 -6.37
C ALA A 152 14.18 -8.84 -6.19
N ILE A 153 14.41 -7.64 -6.76
CA ILE A 153 13.44 -6.53 -6.71
C ILE A 153 12.15 -6.89 -7.44
N MET A 154 12.23 -7.46 -8.65
CA MET A 154 11.04 -7.89 -9.41
C MET A 154 10.25 -8.95 -8.63
N LYS A 155 10.93 -9.97 -8.10
CA LYS A 155 10.29 -11.02 -7.28
C LYS A 155 9.58 -10.42 -6.08
N PHE A 156 10.24 -9.51 -5.36
CA PHE A 156 9.67 -8.83 -4.20
C PHE A 156 8.41 -8.03 -4.59
N SER A 157 8.48 -7.23 -5.67
CA SER A 157 7.37 -6.43 -6.17
C SER A 157 6.17 -7.29 -6.59
N PHE A 158 6.41 -8.36 -7.35
CA PHE A 158 5.35 -9.30 -7.74
C PHE A 158 4.73 -10.00 -6.55
N THR A 159 5.55 -10.38 -5.55
CA THR A 159 5.05 -11.04 -4.34
C THR A 159 4.13 -10.12 -3.55
N ILE A 160 4.53 -8.85 -3.33
CA ILE A 160 3.70 -7.88 -2.61
C ILE A 160 2.41 -7.59 -3.37
N GLY A 161 2.47 -7.40 -4.70
CA GLY A 161 1.30 -7.20 -5.53
C GLY A 161 0.33 -8.39 -5.48
N ALA A 162 0.85 -9.62 -5.55
CA ALA A 162 0.04 -10.83 -5.42
C ALA A 162 -0.60 -10.96 -4.04
N ILE A 163 0.14 -10.66 -2.96
CA ILE A 163 -0.39 -10.65 -1.58
C ILE A 163 -1.52 -9.63 -1.46
N GLN A 164 -1.34 -8.40 -1.99
CA GLN A 164 -2.37 -7.36 -1.93
C GLN A 164 -3.65 -7.80 -2.64
N MET A 165 -3.54 -8.32 -3.87
CA MET A 165 -4.70 -8.78 -4.66
C MET A 165 -5.36 -10.00 -4.01
N ALA A 166 -4.57 -10.96 -3.51
CA ALA A 166 -5.09 -12.13 -2.80
C ALA A 166 -5.84 -11.71 -1.52
N LEU A 167 -5.31 -10.76 -0.76
CA LEU A 167 -5.95 -10.24 0.44
C LEU A 167 -7.30 -9.57 0.10
N GLY A 168 -7.36 -8.76 -0.96
CA GLY A 168 -8.61 -8.17 -1.44
C GLY A 168 -9.65 -9.23 -1.79
N SER A 169 -9.24 -10.27 -2.53
CA SER A 169 -10.12 -11.40 -2.87
C SER A 169 -10.61 -12.15 -1.63
N LEU A 170 -9.73 -12.39 -0.64
CA LEU A 170 -10.10 -13.08 0.61
C LEU A 170 -11.10 -12.26 1.45
N ILE A 171 -10.93 -10.94 1.52
CA ILE A 171 -11.87 -10.05 2.22
C ILE A 171 -13.24 -10.09 1.53
N SER A 172 -13.28 -10.04 0.19
CA SER A 172 -14.52 -10.16 -0.59
C SER A 172 -15.20 -11.51 -0.40
N ILE A 173 -14.46 -12.62 -0.47
CA ILE A 173 -14.96 -13.97 -0.21
C ILE A 173 -15.60 -14.04 1.18
N LYS A 174 -14.87 -13.58 2.22
CA LYS A 174 -15.37 -13.60 3.60
C LYS A 174 -16.68 -12.85 3.74
N LYS A 175 -16.80 -11.66 3.13
CA LYS A 175 -18.02 -10.85 3.13
C LYS A 175 -19.18 -11.60 2.48
N LYS A 176 -19.00 -12.09 1.23
CA LYS A 176 -20.05 -12.77 0.46
C LYS A 176 -20.51 -14.09 1.10
N LEU A 177 -19.57 -14.82 1.76
CA LEU A 177 -19.92 -16.00 2.55
C LEU A 177 -20.81 -15.65 3.73
N SER A 178 -20.52 -14.55 4.43
CA SER A 178 -21.35 -14.06 5.56
C SER A 178 -22.76 -13.68 5.09
N GLU A 179 -22.89 -13.12 3.87
CA GLU A 179 -24.15 -12.75 3.24
C GLU A 179 -24.86 -13.93 2.57
N LYS A 180 -24.31 -15.16 2.67
CA LYS A 180 -24.81 -16.38 1.99
C LYS A 180 -24.97 -16.22 0.47
N ASN A 181 -24.19 -15.35 -0.15
CA ASN A 181 -24.24 -15.06 -1.56
C ASN A 181 -23.25 -15.97 -2.32
N LEU A 182 -23.74 -16.79 -3.26
CA LEU A 182 -22.94 -17.73 -4.05
C LEU A 182 -21.88 -17.06 -4.96
N SER A 183 -21.92 -15.74 -5.13
CA SER A 183 -20.92 -15.03 -5.92
C SER A 183 -19.49 -15.06 -5.33
N TRP A 184 -19.29 -15.58 -4.11
CA TRP A 184 -17.96 -15.84 -3.57
C TRP A 184 -17.14 -16.81 -4.43
N VAL A 185 -17.80 -17.70 -5.21
CA VAL A 185 -17.14 -18.63 -6.13
C VAL A 185 -16.37 -17.89 -7.22
N ALA A 186 -16.92 -16.76 -7.71
CA ALA A 186 -16.22 -15.91 -8.68
C ALA A 186 -14.95 -15.29 -8.08
N ASP A 187 -15.01 -14.84 -6.83
CA ASP A 187 -13.83 -14.29 -6.13
C ASP A 187 -12.78 -15.37 -5.87
N LEU A 188 -13.20 -16.61 -5.61
CA LEU A 188 -12.28 -17.75 -5.51
C LEU A 188 -11.58 -18.02 -6.86
N GLY A 189 -12.33 -17.97 -7.96
CA GLY A 189 -11.75 -18.06 -9.31
C GLY A 189 -10.74 -16.96 -9.58
N TRP A 190 -11.04 -15.72 -9.15
CA TRP A 190 -10.14 -14.59 -9.24
C TRP A 190 -8.87 -14.78 -8.39
N LEU A 191 -9.00 -15.28 -7.16
CA LEU A 191 -7.86 -15.61 -6.30
C LEU A 191 -6.93 -16.65 -6.95
N VAL A 192 -7.49 -17.70 -7.54
CA VAL A 192 -6.72 -18.72 -8.27
C VAL A 192 -6.01 -18.09 -9.47
N ALA A 193 -6.68 -17.21 -10.21
CA ALA A 193 -6.08 -16.48 -11.32
C ALA A 193 -4.89 -15.60 -10.87
N VAL A 194 -5.02 -14.87 -9.77
CA VAL A 194 -3.94 -14.06 -9.18
C VAL A 194 -2.72 -14.93 -8.83
N ILE A 195 -2.94 -16.06 -8.17
CA ILE A 195 -1.87 -17.02 -7.84
C ILE A 195 -1.23 -17.57 -9.13
N GLY A 196 -2.03 -17.95 -10.10
CA GLY A 196 -1.54 -18.45 -11.40
C GLY A 196 -0.70 -17.40 -12.14
N MET A 197 -1.16 -16.16 -12.19
CA MET A 197 -0.42 -15.06 -12.81
C MET A 197 0.88 -14.74 -12.07
N TYR A 198 0.88 -14.82 -10.74
CA TYR A 198 2.09 -14.65 -9.94
C TYR A 198 3.13 -15.76 -10.27
N LEU A 199 2.72 -17.02 -10.27
CA LEU A 199 3.60 -18.13 -10.62
C LEU A 199 4.10 -18.02 -12.07
N LEU A 200 3.25 -17.62 -12.99
CA LEU A 200 3.62 -17.38 -14.39
C LEU A 200 4.66 -16.25 -14.50
N SER A 201 4.49 -15.17 -13.76
CA SER A 201 5.45 -14.06 -13.72
C SER A 201 6.81 -14.50 -13.18
N LEU A 202 6.85 -15.33 -12.13
CA LEU A 202 8.09 -15.90 -11.60
C LEU A 202 8.79 -16.79 -12.64
N TYR A 203 8.03 -17.57 -13.40
CA TYR A 203 8.58 -18.46 -14.42
C TYR A 203 9.09 -17.69 -15.64
N LEU A 204 8.28 -16.81 -16.21
CA LEU A 204 8.59 -16.13 -17.48
C LEU A 204 9.61 -14.98 -17.30
N VAL A 205 9.50 -14.21 -16.21
CA VAL A 205 10.29 -12.98 -16.02
C VAL A 205 11.57 -13.27 -15.23
N ILE A 206 11.46 -14.06 -14.16
CA ILE A 206 12.60 -14.35 -13.28
C ILE A 206 13.34 -15.63 -13.69
N GLY A 207 12.72 -16.48 -14.52
CA GLY A 207 13.29 -17.76 -14.93
C GLY A 207 13.30 -18.82 -13.81
N GLN A 208 12.50 -18.62 -12.77
CA GLN A 208 12.41 -19.56 -11.65
C GLN A 208 11.69 -20.83 -12.10
N LYS A 209 12.40 -21.97 -12.15
CA LYS A 209 11.76 -23.27 -12.46
C LYS A 209 10.73 -23.61 -11.39
N LEU A 210 9.49 -23.71 -11.78
CA LEU A 210 8.41 -24.20 -10.93
C LEU A 210 8.56 -25.72 -10.80
N ASN A 211 8.87 -26.22 -9.61
CA ASN A 211 8.96 -27.65 -9.32
C ASN A 211 7.53 -28.23 -9.15
N ILE A 212 6.71 -28.07 -10.19
CA ILE A 212 5.39 -28.70 -10.23
C ILE A 212 5.65 -30.17 -10.57
N LYS A 213 5.65 -31.03 -9.56
CA LYS A 213 5.58 -32.48 -9.82
C LYS A 213 4.27 -32.75 -10.53
N PRO A 214 4.30 -33.37 -11.72
CA PRO A 214 3.05 -33.76 -12.38
C PRO A 214 2.27 -34.68 -11.44
N ILE A 215 0.99 -34.36 -11.25
CA ILE A 215 0.04 -35.18 -10.47
C ILE A 215 -0.47 -36.30 -11.42
N PHE A 216 0.46 -37.10 -11.94
CA PHE A 216 0.12 -38.32 -12.69
C PHE A 216 1.14 -39.41 -12.33
#